data_7292793366bbca565f89838284ef39e9
#
_entry.id   7292793366bbca565f89838284ef39e9
#
_cell.length_a   1.000
_cell.length_b   1.000
_cell.length_c   1.000
_cell.angle_alpha   90.00
_cell.angle_beta   90.00
_cell.angle_gamma   90.00
#
_symmetry.space_group_name_H-M   'P 1'
#
loop_
_entity.id
_entity.type
_entity.pdbx_description
1 polymer ?
#
loop_
_entity_poly.entity_id
_entity_poly.type
_entity_poly.pdbx_seq_one_letter_code
_entity_poly.pdbx_strand_id
1 'polypeptide(L)'
;IGSTLTSLIYASFTFILFALEASIMSLALEMYLDIPLAIAHVISAITVIPLVTFGITTINQMQLWTQPLWLLLLIAPYVAIVYHEPDVWLNLQAYLGIFTYHQNFDWLMFGTAGTIAFSMVAQIGEQVDFLRFMPDIDRRQPWRWWLPWLIAGPGWIGFGMLRQLAGALLALLAIRHGIDPNHAHEPTQMYTVAYGLLFDDFHSAIVISTLFVVLSQLKINVTNAY
;
A
#
# COMPACT_ATOMS: atom_id res chain seq x y z
N ILE A 1 17.49 -27.32 -10.53
CA ILE A 1 18.14 -26.69 -9.35
C ILE A 1 17.90 -25.17 -9.38
N GLY A 2 18.13 -24.46 -10.50
CA GLY A 2 17.93 -23.01 -10.59
C GLY A 2 16.49 -22.58 -10.32
N SER A 3 15.52 -23.24 -10.94
CA SER A 3 14.09 -22.98 -10.73
C SER A 3 13.65 -23.15 -9.27
N THR A 4 14.10 -24.22 -8.62
CA THR A 4 13.77 -24.48 -7.20
C THR A 4 14.35 -23.42 -6.27
N LEU A 5 15.59 -22.98 -6.52
CA LEU A 5 16.22 -21.93 -5.74
C LEU A 5 15.52 -20.59 -5.91
N THR A 6 15.17 -20.23 -7.15
CA THR A 6 14.42 -19.00 -7.45
C THR A 6 13.05 -19.02 -6.76
N SER A 7 12.32 -20.14 -6.84
CA SER A 7 11.03 -20.27 -6.16
C SER A 7 11.15 -20.17 -4.64
N LEU A 8 12.19 -20.71 -4.05
CA LEU A 8 12.42 -20.62 -2.60
C LEU A 8 12.70 -19.18 -2.16
N ILE A 9 13.56 -18.47 -2.91
CA ILE A 9 13.86 -17.06 -2.65
C ILE A 9 12.60 -16.22 -2.75
N TYR A 10 11.81 -16.44 -3.82
CA TYR A 10 10.55 -15.72 -4.03
C TYR A 10 9.53 -16.00 -2.92
N ALA A 11 9.31 -17.25 -2.56
CA ALA A 11 8.41 -17.62 -1.46
C ALA A 11 8.85 -17.03 -0.10
N SER A 12 10.17 -17.00 0.17
CA SER A 12 10.69 -16.36 1.38
C SER A 12 10.40 -14.86 1.40
N PHE A 13 10.52 -14.20 0.25
CA PHE A 13 10.25 -12.78 0.10
C PHE A 13 8.76 -12.45 0.28
N THR A 14 7.87 -13.19 -0.37
CA THR A 14 6.42 -13.00 -0.22
C THR A 14 5.95 -13.27 1.20
N PHE A 15 6.57 -14.22 1.90
CA PHE A 15 6.30 -14.46 3.32
C PHE A 15 6.68 -13.26 4.21
N ILE A 16 7.82 -12.63 3.95
CA ILE A 16 8.24 -11.41 4.67
C ILE A 16 7.27 -10.26 4.39
N LEU A 17 6.86 -10.07 3.13
CA LEU A 17 5.86 -9.06 2.77
C LEU A 17 4.52 -9.33 3.46
N PHE A 18 4.07 -10.59 3.48
CA PHE A 18 2.85 -10.98 4.19
C PHE A 18 2.93 -10.59 5.68
N ALA A 19 4.04 -10.88 6.34
CA ALA A 19 4.23 -10.54 7.75
C ALA A 19 4.19 -9.02 7.99
N LEU A 20 4.82 -8.24 7.11
CA LEU A 20 4.82 -6.78 7.17
C LEU A 20 3.41 -6.21 7.03
N GLU A 21 2.69 -6.61 6.00
CA GLU A 21 1.33 -6.13 5.73
C GLU A 21 0.32 -6.59 6.79
N ALA A 22 0.49 -7.81 7.33
CA ALA A 22 -0.29 -8.29 8.46
C ALA A 22 -0.03 -7.46 9.73
N SER A 23 1.19 -6.99 9.94
CA SER A 23 1.53 -6.10 11.06
C SER A 23 0.84 -4.74 10.93
N ILE A 24 0.83 -4.14 9.74
CA ILE A 24 0.11 -2.88 9.49
C ILE A 24 -1.40 -3.05 9.72
N MET A 25 -1.98 -4.15 9.24
CA MET A 25 -3.38 -4.47 9.49
C MET A 25 -3.67 -4.62 10.99
N SER A 26 -2.75 -5.23 11.72
CA SER A 26 -2.89 -5.44 13.17
C SER A 26 -2.85 -4.14 13.95
N LEU A 27 -1.96 -3.21 13.59
CA LEU A 27 -1.92 -1.86 14.18
C LEU A 27 -3.23 -1.10 13.94
N ALA A 28 -3.82 -1.24 12.76
CA ALA A 28 -5.12 -0.61 12.48
C ALA A 28 -6.26 -1.20 13.32
N LEU A 29 -6.25 -2.53 13.52
CA LEU A 29 -7.24 -3.20 14.37
C LEU A 29 -7.06 -2.84 15.85
N GLU A 30 -5.81 -2.78 16.34
CA GLU A 30 -5.50 -2.33 17.70
C GLU A 30 -6.02 -0.91 17.93
N MET A 31 -5.72 0.00 17.00
CA MET A 31 -6.10 1.42 17.12
C MET A 31 -7.62 1.63 17.25
N TYR A 32 -8.43 0.83 16.56
CA TYR A 32 -9.89 0.99 16.54
C TYR A 32 -10.60 0.12 17.60
N LEU A 33 -10.18 -1.13 17.75
CA LEU A 33 -10.85 -2.11 18.58
C LEU A 33 -10.30 -2.15 20.01
N ASP A 34 -9.19 -1.47 20.26
CA ASP A 34 -8.48 -1.47 21.56
C ASP A 34 -8.15 -2.90 22.06
N ILE A 35 -7.78 -3.77 21.12
CA ILE A 35 -7.41 -5.17 21.40
C ILE A 35 -5.89 -5.30 21.45
N PRO A 36 -5.34 -6.22 22.27
CA PRO A 36 -3.90 -6.44 22.32
C PRO A 36 -3.32 -6.78 20.94
N LEU A 37 -2.20 -6.15 20.58
CA LEU A 37 -1.55 -6.31 19.27
C LEU A 37 -1.30 -7.78 18.90
N ALA A 38 -0.97 -8.63 19.88
CA ALA A 38 -0.79 -10.07 19.65
C ALA A 38 -2.07 -10.75 19.14
N ILE A 39 -3.24 -10.36 19.65
CA ILE A 39 -4.54 -10.87 19.20
C ILE A 39 -4.84 -10.33 17.79
N ALA A 40 -4.58 -9.04 17.55
CA ALA A 40 -4.76 -8.42 16.24
C ALA A 40 -3.90 -9.11 15.16
N HIS A 41 -2.66 -9.52 15.46
CA HIS A 41 -1.82 -10.31 14.54
C HIS A 41 -2.44 -11.67 14.20
N VAL A 42 -2.98 -12.37 15.19
CA VAL A 42 -3.66 -13.66 14.97
C VAL A 42 -4.88 -13.48 14.08
N ILE A 43 -5.70 -12.45 14.34
CA ILE A 43 -6.87 -12.12 13.51
C ILE A 43 -6.44 -11.82 12.08
N SER A 44 -5.44 -10.97 11.90
CA SER A 44 -4.91 -10.59 10.59
C SER A 44 -4.43 -11.79 9.79
N ALA A 45 -3.68 -12.71 10.41
CA ALA A 45 -3.20 -13.91 9.76
C ALA A 45 -4.34 -14.88 9.40
N ILE A 46 -5.27 -15.13 10.32
CA ILE A 46 -6.37 -16.11 10.11
C ILE A 46 -7.35 -15.60 9.05
N THR A 47 -7.60 -14.30 8.95
CA THR A 47 -8.57 -13.74 8.00
C THR A 47 -8.19 -14.01 6.53
N VAL A 48 -6.91 -14.16 6.22
CA VAL A 48 -6.42 -14.42 4.88
C VAL A 48 -6.61 -15.89 4.46
N ILE A 49 -6.55 -16.83 5.41
CA ILE A 49 -6.56 -18.28 5.15
C ILE A 49 -7.74 -18.74 4.28
N PRO A 50 -9.02 -18.39 4.61
CA PRO A 50 -10.14 -18.87 3.79
C PRO A 50 -10.07 -18.34 2.35
N LEU A 51 -9.67 -17.08 2.16
CA LEU A 51 -9.61 -16.47 0.84
C LEU A 51 -8.57 -17.15 -0.06
N VAL A 52 -7.40 -17.45 0.50
CA VAL A 52 -6.33 -18.16 -0.23
C VAL A 52 -6.68 -19.62 -0.48
N THR A 53 -7.33 -20.29 0.47
CA THR A 53 -7.72 -21.71 0.34
C THR A 53 -8.68 -21.95 -0.84
N PHE A 54 -9.58 -21.01 -1.13
CA PHE A 54 -10.49 -21.10 -2.26
C PHE A 54 -9.86 -20.67 -3.60
N GLY A 55 -8.63 -20.18 -3.59
CA GLY A 55 -7.80 -19.92 -4.77
C GLY A 55 -8.13 -18.63 -5.52
N ILE A 56 -7.46 -18.46 -6.66
CA ILE A 56 -7.41 -17.21 -7.43
C ILE A 56 -8.79 -16.65 -7.83
N THR A 57 -9.77 -17.51 -8.09
CA THR A 57 -11.12 -17.07 -8.48
C THR A 57 -11.78 -16.30 -7.35
N THR A 58 -11.68 -16.79 -6.11
CA THR A 58 -12.23 -16.13 -4.92
C THR A 58 -11.50 -14.83 -4.63
N ILE A 59 -10.17 -14.83 -4.77
CA ILE A 59 -9.34 -13.64 -4.62
C ILE A 59 -9.77 -12.57 -5.63
N ASN A 60 -9.90 -12.92 -6.91
CA ASN A 60 -10.31 -11.99 -7.95
C ASN A 60 -11.72 -11.43 -7.73
N GLN A 61 -12.67 -12.26 -7.28
CA GLN A 61 -14.01 -11.80 -6.94
C GLN A 61 -13.98 -10.82 -5.77
N MET A 62 -13.30 -11.15 -4.70
CA MET A 62 -13.13 -10.25 -3.55
C MET A 62 -12.48 -8.92 -3.98
N GLN A 63 -11.41 -8.98 -4.77
CA GLN A 63 -10.74 -7.80 -5.31
C GLN A 63 -11.71 -6.93 -6.13
N LEU A 64 -12.50 -7.53 -7.02
CA LEU A 64 -13.45 -6.83 -7.89
C LEU A 64 -14.57 -6.16 -7.09
N TRP A 65 -15.18 -6.89 -6.14
CA TRP A 65 -16.29 -6.37 -5.33
C TRP A 65 -15.87 -5.24 -4.39
N THR A 66 -14.66 -5.33 -3.84
CA THR A 66 -14.13 -4.31 -2.92
C THR A 66 -13.49 -3.13 -3.62
N GLN A 67 -13.21 -3.23 -4.92
CA GLN A 67 -12.46 -2.21 -5.67
C GLN A 67 -13.12 -0.82 -5.67
N PRO A 68 -14.45 -0.67 -5.89
CA PRO A 68 -15.07 0.66 -5.87
C PRO A 68 -14.94 1.36 -4.53
N LEU A 69 -15.20 0.62 -3.44
CA LEU A 69 -15.04 1.16 -2.08
C LEU A 69 -13.59 1.52 -1.79
N TRP A 70 -12.66 0.63 -2.14
CA TRP A 70 -11.24 0.86 -1.94
C TRP A 70 -10.73 2.09 -2.70
N LEU A 71 -11.16 2.30 -3.95
CA LEU A 71 -10.81 3.48 -4.75
C LEU A 71 -11.38 4.76 -4.14
N LEU A 72 -12.63 4.73 -3.68
CA LEU A 72 -13.24 5.87 -3.01
C LEU A 72 -12.42 6.26 -1.78
N LEU A 73 -12.13 5.28 -0.92
CA LEU A 73 -11.34 5.51 0.29
C LEU A 73 -9.89 5.94 -0.04
N LEU A 74 -9.29 5.40 -1.08
CA LEU A 74 -7.94 5.82 -1.50
C LEU A 74 -7.89 7.27 -1.96
N ILE A 75 -8.88 7.73 -2.73
CA ILE A 75 -8.86 9.06 -3.36
C ILE A 75 -9.35 10.15 -2.40
N ALA A 76 -10.30 9.85 -1.53
CA ALA A 76 -10.94 10.83 -0.66
C ALA A 76 -9.97 11.69 0.18
N PRO A 77 -8.90 11.14 0.83
CA PRO A 77 -7.93 11.94 1.57
C PRO A 77 -7.21 12.97 0.70
N TYR A 78 -6.84 12.62 -0.52
CA TYR A 78 -6.12 13.53 -1.43
C TYR A 78 -7.01 14.66 -1.93
N VAL A 79 -8.29 14.36 -2.16
CA VAL A 79 -9.29 15.39 -2.46
C VAL A 79 -9.42 16.34 -1.28
N ALA A 80 -9.50 15.81 -0.05
CA ALA A 80 -9.55 16.63 1.16
C ALA A 80 -8.33 17.56 1.29
N ILE A 81 -7.13 17.03 1.07
CA ILE A 81 -5.89 17.82 1.12
C ILE A 81 -5.94 18.97 0.11
N VAL A 82 -6.37 18.71 -1.12
CA VAL A 82 -6.45 19.75 -2.15
C VAL A 82 -7.43 20.87 -1.76
N TYR A 83 -8.53 20.55 -1.08
CA TYR A 83 -9.53 21.53 -0.69
C TYR A 83 -9.21 22.25 0.62
N HIS A 84 -8.70 21.56 1.62
CA HIS A 84 -8.49 22.11 2.96
C HIS A 84 -7.07 22.58 3.21
N GLU A 85 -6.07 21.94 2.59
CA GLU A 85 -4.64 22.24 2.81
C GLU A 85 -3.81 22.20 1.52
N PRO A 86 -4.14 23.02 0.50
CA PRO A 86 -3.42 23.02 -0.78
C PRO A 86 -1.91 23.31 -0.63
N ASP A 87 -1.53 24.03 0.43
CA ASP A 87 -0.14 24.38 0.70
C ASP A 87 0.74 23.15 1.05
N VAL A 88 0.16 22.04 1.48
CA VAL A 88 0.92 20.82 1.75
C VAL A 88 1.64 20.35 0.48
N TRP A 89 0.98 20.45 -0.66
CA TRP A 89 1.57 20.10 -1.95
C TRP A 89 2.75 20.97 -2.33
N LEU A 90 2.66 22.27 -2.11
CA LEU A 90 3.77 23.21 -2.37
C LEU A 90 4.94 22.96 -1.41
N ASN A 91 4.65 22.69 -0.16
CA ASN A 91 5.66 22.41 0.85
C ASN A 91 6.35 21.06 0.65
N LEU A 92 5.73 20.08 -0.02
CA LEU A 92 6.37 18.82 -0.34
C LEU A 92 7.62 19.02 -1.22
N GLN A 93 7.59 19.98 -2.12
CA GLN A 93 8.76 20.31 -2.97
C GLN A 93 9.89 20.95 -2.18
N ALA A 94 9.57 21.69 -1.12
CA ALA A 94 10.53 22.34 -0.24
C ALA A 94 10.95 21.48 0.94
N TYR A 95 10.25 20.35 1.17
CA TYR A 95 10.52 19.47 2.30
C TYR A 95 11.75 18.62 2.03
N LEU A 96 12.80 18.94 2.75
CA LEU A 96 14.11 18.28 2.61
C LEU A 96 14.28 17.05 3.53
N GLY A 97 13.24 16.68 4.28
CA GLY A 97 13.27 15.56 5.23
C GLY A 97 13.75 15.94 6.63
N ILE A 98 13.71 14.99 7.54
CA ILE A 98 14.05 15.15 8.96
C ILE A 98 15.56 15.41 9.15
N PHE A 99 16.38 14.99 8.21
CA PHE A 99 17.83 14.94 8.30
C PHE A 99 18.55 16.09 7.58
N THR A 100 17.92 17.24 7.45
CA THR A 100 18.29 18.36 6.56
C THR A 100 19.50 19.19 6.98
N TYR A 101 20.39 18.70 7.77
CA TYR A 101 21.56 19.47 8.15
C TYR A 101 22.77 19.35 7.20
N HIS A 102 22.65 18.57 6.11
CA HIS A 102 23.76 18.37 5.20
C HIS A 102 23.43 18.93 3.80
N GLN A 103 24.11 19.99 3.42
CA GLN A 103 24.10 20.53 2.03
C GLN A 103 24.74 19.58 1.01
N ASN A 104 25.31 18.48 1.48
CA ASN A 104 25.99 17.49 0.65
C ASN A 104 25.10 16.26 0.45
N PHE A 105 25.31 15.57 -0.66
CA PHE A 105 24.64 14.31 -0.97
C PHE A 105 24.91 13.28 0.12
N ASP A 106 23.84 12.75 0.74
CA ASP A 106 23.92 11.75 1.80
C ASP A 106 23.89 10.35 1.21
N TRP A 107 25.07 9.74 1.15
CA TRP A 107 25.25 8.36 0.65
C TRP A 107 24.52 7.33 1.47
N LEU A 108 24.37 7.51 2.78
CA LEU A 108 23.66 6.58 3.65
C LEU A 108 22.15 6.59 3.35
N MET A 109 21.57 7.80 3.27
CA MET A 109 20.16 7.97 2.92
C MET A 109 19.86 7.48 1.50
N PHE A 110 20.73 7.77 0.54
CA PHE A 110 20.62 7.26 -0.81
C PHE A 110 20.70 5.72 -0.85
N GLY A 111 21.64 5.12 -0.11
CA GLY A 111 21.77 3.67 0.01
C GLY A 111 20.55 3.03 0.66
N THR A 112 20.00 3.65 1.70
CA THR A 112 18.78 3.19 2.37
C THR A 112 17.59 3.23 1.43
N ALA A 113 17.37 4.35 0.75
CA ALA A 113 16.30 4.49 -0.26
C ALA A 113 16.48 3.50 -1.41
N GLY A 114 17.72 3.30 -1.87
CA GLY A 114 18.07 2.30 -2.86
C GLY A 114 17.73 0.89 -2.39
N THR A 115 18.06 0.52 -1.16
CA THR A 115 17.74 -0.78 -0.58
C THR A 115 16.22 -1.03 -0.55
N ILE A 116 15.44 -0.05 -0.13
CA ILE A 116 13.98 -0.13 -0.15
C ILE A 116 13.46 -0.31 -1.58
N ALA A 117 13.94 0.49 -2.53
CA ALA A 117 13.56 0.38 -3.93
C ALA A 117 13.92 -0.99 -4.54
N PHE A 118 15.12 -1.51 -4.24
CA PHE A 118 15.55 -2.83 -4.70
C PHE A 118 14.77 -3.98 -4.05
N SER A 119 14.33 -3.85 -2.81
CA SER A 119 13.48 -4.86 -2.18
C SER A 119 12.16 -5.06 -2.93
N MET A 120 11.68 -4.03 -3.62
CA MET A 120 10.46 -4.08 -4.42
C MET A 120 10.65 -4.73 -5.81
N VAL A 121 11.87 -4.99 -6.25
CA VAL A 121 12.14 -5.60 -7.57
C VAL A 121 11.55 -7.01 -7.66
N ALA A 122 11.49 -7.75 -6.56
CA ALA A 122 10.87 -9.07 -6.54
C ALA A 122 9.36 -9.04 -6.89
N GLN A 123 8.67 -7.94 -6.61
CA GLN A 123 7.24 -7.76 -6.97
C GLN A 123 7.02 -7.71 -8.50
N ILE A 124 8.05 -7.46 -9.30
CA ILE A 124 7.97 -7.55 -10.75
C ILE A 124 7.61 -8.98 -11.18
N GLY A 125 8.08 -9.99 -10.44
CA GLY A 125 7.73 -11.39 -10.66
C GLY A 125 6.23 -11.68 -10.47
N GLU A 126 5.60 -11.05 -9.49
CA GLU A 126 4.16 -11.17 -9.24
C GLU A 126 3.33 -10.69 -10.44
N GLN A 127 3.73 -9.59 -11.07
CA GLN A 127 3.01 -9.08 -12.24
C GLN A 127 3.00 -10.09 -13.38
N VAL A 128 4.10 -10.80 -13.60
CA VAL A 128 4.19 -11.86 -14.62
C VAL A 128 3.24 -13.00 -14.27
N ASP A 129 3.15 -13.39 -13.01
CA ASP A 129 2.26 -14.44 -12.55
C ASP A 129 0.77 -14.10 -12.76
N PHE A 130 0.37 -12.85 -12.55
CA PHE A 130 -0.99 -12.41 -12.84
C PHE A 130 -1.25 -12.25 -14.33
N LEU A 131 -0.31 -11.69 -15.09
CA LEU A 131 -0.46 -11.45 -16.52
C LEU A 131 -0.57 -12.76 -17.34
N ARG A 132 -0.04 -13.88 -16.84
CA ARG A 132 -0.19 -15.18 -17.51
C ARG A 132 -1.65 -15.69 -17.58
N PHE A 133 -2.53 -15.16 -16.75
CA PHE A 133 -3.96 -15.49 -16.76
C PHE A 133 -4.79 -14.59 -17.69
N MET A 134 -4.14 -13.68 -18.42
CA MET A 134 -4.85 -12.88 -19.42
C MET A 134 -5.38 -13.76 -20.55
N PRO A 135 -6.58 -13.45 -21.08
CA PRO A 135 -7.14 -14.14 -22.22
C PRO A 135 -6.28 -13.92 -23.48
N ASP A 136 -6.43 -14.79 -24.46
CA ASP A 136 -5.79 -14.63 -25.77
C ASP A 136 -6.21 -13.32 -26.43
N ILE A 137 -5.31 -12.77 -27.27
CA ILE A 137 -5.56 -11.52 -27.99
C ILE A 137 -6.69 -11.70 -29.00
N ASP A 138 -7.79 -10.97 -28.80
CA ASP A 138 -8.80 -10.79 -29.85
C ASP A 138 -8.26 -9.81 -30.92
N ARG A 139 -7.97 -10.33 -32.10
CA ARG A 139 -7.47 -9.52 -33.23
C ARG A 139 -8.45 -8.47 -33.74
N ARG A 140 -9.75 -8.58 -33.38
CA ARG A 140 -10.78 -7.59 -33.74
C ARG A 140 -10.76 -6.37 -32.80
N GLN A 141 -10.32 -6.56 -31.56
CA GLN A 141 -10.26 -5.48 -30.54
C GLN A 141 -8.96 -5.58 -29.74
N PRO A 142 -7.77 -5.44 -30.39
CA PRO A 142 -6.49 -5.66 -29.72
C PRO A 142 -6.24 -4.70 -28.57
N TRP A 143 -6.82 -3.50 -28.59
CA TRP A 143 -6.67 -2.51 -27.53
C TRP A 143 -7.23 -2.98 -26.16
N ARG A 144 -8.26 -3.84 -26.14
CA ARG A 144 -8.82 -4.44 -24.94
C ARG A 144 -7.86 -5.39 -24.24
N TRP A 145 -6.89 -5.90 -24.98
CA TRP A 145 -5.82 -6.73 -24.45
C TRP A 145 -4.61 -5.88 -24.09
N TRP A 146 -4.19 -4.98 -24.98
CA TRP A 146 -2.99 -4.17 -24.77
C TRP A 146 -3.11 -3.18 -23.63
N LEU A 147 -4.29 -2.58 -23.43
CA LEU A 147 -4.48 -1.58 -22.38
C LEU A 147 -4.33 -2.17 -20.96
N PRO A 148 -5.03 -3.25 -20.58
CA PRO A 148 -4.80 -3.92 -19.30
C PRO A 148 -3.35 -4.40 -19.13
N TRP A 149 -2.75 -4.97 -20.19
CA TRP A 149 -1.36 -5.42 -20.16
C TRP A 149 -0.39 -4.27 -19.90
N LEU A 150 -0.57 -3.13 -20.57
CA LEU A 150 0.27 -1.94 -20.38
C LEU A 150 0.13 -1.37 -18.96
N ILE A 151 -1.10 -1.32 -18.43
CA ILE A 151 -1.38 -0.77 -17.10
C ILE A 151 -0.85 -1.71 -16.01
N ALA A 152 -1.15 -3.00 -16.09
CA ALA A 152 -0.76 -3.98 -15.07
C ALA A 152 0.69 -4.46 -15.19
N GLY A 153 1.29 -4.37 -16.36
CA GLY A 153 2.70 -4.68 -16.61
C GLY A 153 3.59 -3.45 -16.40
N PRO A 154 4.12 -2.83 -17.48
CA PRO A 154 5.08 -1.71 -17.35
C PRO A 154 4.51 -0.50 -16.63
N GLY A 155 3.20 -0.24 -16.76
CA GLY A 155 2.52 0.87 -16.12
C GLY A 155 2.53 0.79 -14.58
N TRP A 156 2.70 -0.41 -14.03
CA TRP A 156 2.80 -0.63 -12.59
C TRP A 156 3.93 0.20 -11.94
N ILE A 157 5.04 0.39 -12.65
CA ILE A 157 6.17 1.23 -12.19
C ILE A 157 5.69 2.67 -11.98
N GLY A 158 4.95 3.22 -12.95
CA GLY A 158 4.39 4.57 -12.84
C GLY A 158 3.41 4.72 -11.67
N PHE A 159 2.53 3.73 -11.48
CA PHE A 159 1.62 3.70 -10.32
C PHE A 159 2.38 3.56 -9.00
N GLY A 160 3.45 2.77 -8.95
CA GLY A 160 4.30 2.64 -7.78
C GLY A 160 4.95 3.97 -7.39
N MET A 161 5.50 4.69 -8.35
CA MET A 161 6.07 6.03 -8.14
C MET A 161 5.03 7.02 -7.64
N LEU A 162 3.83 7.02 -8.24
CA LEU A 162 2.72 7.88 -7.81
C LEU A 162 2.29 7.57 -6.38
N ARG A 163 2.22 6.29 -6.00
CA ARG A 163 1.89 5.87 -4.62
C ARG A 163 2.94 6.31 -3.61
N GLN A 164 4.22 6.24 -3.95
CA GLN A 164 5.30 6.73 -3.08
C GLN A 164 5.19 8.24 -2.86
N LEU A 165 4.97 9.01 -3.93
CA LEU A 165 4.75 10.46 -3.84
C LEU A 165 3.51 10.78 -3.00
N ALA A 166 2.44 10.05 -3.20
CA ALA A 166 1.20 10.18 -2.44
C ALA A 166 1.40 9.85 -0.95
N GLY A 167 2.18 8.81 -0.63
CA GLY A 167 2.56 8.49 0.75
C GLY A 167 3.41 9.58 1.39
N ALA A 168 4.37 10.15 0.67
CA ALA A 168 5.18 11.26 1.16
C ALA A 168 4.32 12.50 1.47
N LEU A 169 3.29 12.78 0.66
CA LEU A 169 2.35 13.87 0.91
C LEU A 169 1.55 13.64 2.20
N LEU A 170 1.06 12.42 2.44
CA LEU A 170 0.35 12.08 3.66
C LEU A 170 1.25 12.13 4.90
N ALA A 171 2.49 11.68 4.81
CA ALA A 171 3.45 11.77 5.90
C ALA A 171 3.76 13.23 6.25
N LEU A 172 3.92 14.10 5.26
CA LEU A 172 4.11 15.53 5.47
C LEU A 172 2.88 16.16 6.14
N LEU A 173 1.67 15.80 5.70
CA LEU A 173 0.43 16.23 6.34
C LEU A 173 0.40 15.81 7.81
N ALA A 174 0.73 14.55 8.11
CA ALA A 174 0.76 14.03 9.47
C ALA A 174 1.74 14.82 10.37
N ILE A 175 2.93 15.12 9.87
CA ILE A 175 3.93 15.96 10.59
C ILE A 175 3.36 17.35 10.86
N ARG A 176 2.71 17.98 9.90
CA ARG A 176 2.09 19.32 10.07
C ARG A 176 0.99 19.32 11.14
N HIS A 177 0.29 18.21 11.29
CA HIS A 177 -0.73 18.01 12.32
C HIS A 177 -0.18 17.49 13.65
N GLY A 178 1.14 17.55 13.84
CA GLY A 178 1.79 17.29 15.13
C GLY A 178 2.10 15.81 15.40
N ILE A 179 2.00 14.94 14.40
CA ILE A 179 2.48 13.56 14.53
C ILE A 179 4.01 13.58 14.53
N ASP A 180 4.61 12.83 15.46
CA ASP A 180 6.06 12.68 15.53
C ASP A 180 6.60 12.18 14.16
N PRO A 181 7.65 12.80 13.61
CA PRO A 181 8.24 12.40 12.34
C PRO A 181 8.63 10.92 12.26
N ASN A 182 8.98 10.29 13.39
CA ASN A 182 9.29 8.87 13.43
C ASN A 182 8.06 7.96 13.26
N HIS A 183 6.86 8.48 13.52
CA HIS A 183 5.59 7.77 13.37
C HIS A 183 4.75 8.29 12.19
N ALA A 184 5.12 9.41 11.60
CA ALA A 184 4.38 10.06 10.52
C ALA A 184 4.32 9.22 9.23
N HIS A 185 5.16 8.21 9.09
CA HIS A 185 5.14 7.27 7.96
C HIS A 185 4.24 6.04 8.20
N GLU A 186 3.68 5.89 9.39
CA GLU A 186 2.75 4.79 9.70
C GLU A 186 1.42 5.01 8.98
N PRO A 187 0.92 4.04 8.19
CA PRO A 187 -0.32 4.20 7.44
C PRO A 187 -1.52 4.56 8.32
N THR A 188 -1.61 4.00 9.53
CA THR A 188 -2.67 4.32 10.50
C THR A 188 -2.69 5.79 10.86
N GLN A 189 -1.53 6.38 11.17
CA GLN A 189 -1.40 7.78 11.52
C GLN A 189 -1.70 8.70 10.32
N MET A 190 -1.07 8.41 9.18
CA MET A 190 -1.24 9.20 7.96
C MET A 190 -2.70 9.31 7.53
N TYR A 191 -3.38 8.17 7.46
CA TYR A 191 -4.78 8.15 7.01
C TYR A 191 -5.74 8.71 8.04
N THR A 192 -5.49 8.53 9.35
CA THR A 192 -6.32 9.14 10.40
C THR A 192 -6.28 10.66 10.34
N VAL A 193 -5.10 11.25 10.17
CA VAL A 193 -4.98 12.70 9.98
C VAL A 193 -5.68 13.16 8.70
N ALA A 194 -5.44 12.47 7.60
CA ALA A 194 -6.01 12.84 6.31
C ALA A 194 -7.55 12.72 6.27
N TYR A 195 -8.12 11.70 6.90
CA TYR A 195 -9.57 11.60 7.05
C TYR A 195 -10.12 12.59 8.08
N GLY A 196 -9.31 13.04 9.05
CA GLY A 196 -9.66 14.14 9.95
C GLY A 196 -9.95 15.45 9.23
N LEU A 197 -9.47 15.63 8.00
CA LEU A 197 -9.84 16.78 7.17
C LEU A 197 -11.27 16.67 6.59
N LEU A 198 -11.84 15.46 6.53
CA LEU A 198 -13.17 15.20 5.99
C LEU A 198 -14.25 15.12 7.07
N PHE A 199 -13.86 14.77 8.29
CA PHE A 199 -14.78 14.54 9.40
C PHE A 199 -14.41 15.43 10.57
N ASP A 200 -15.37 16.19 11.09
CA ASP A 200 -15.18 17.02 12.29
C ASP A 200 -14.96 16.17 13.54
N ASP A 201 -15.39 14.91 13.49
CA ASP A 201 -15.29 13.96 14.58
C ASP A 201 -14.08 13.02 14.39
N PHE A 202 -13.17 13.05 15.38
CA PHE A 202 -11.97 12.23 15.39
C PHE A 202 -12.27 10.71 15.38
N HIS A 203 -13.37 10.30 16.03
CA HIS A 203 -13.77 8.89 16.02
C HIS A 203 -14.10 8.40 14.62
N SER A 204 -14.86 9.17 13.83
CA SER A 204 -15.18 8.85 12.44
C SER A 204 -13.92 8.76 11.59
N ALA A 205 -12.95 9.64 11.79
CA ALA A 205 -11.67 9.60 11.11
C ALA A 205 -10.92 8.27 11.39
N ILE A 206 -10.88 7.83 12.65
CA ILE A 206 -10.27 6.55 13.03
C ILE A 206 -11.00 5.37 12.38
N VAL A 207 -12.32 5.33 12.45
CA VAL A 207 -13.13 4.24 11.87
C VAL A 207 -12.87 4.08 10.38
N ILE A 208 -12.91 5.18 9.63
CA ILE A 208 -12.72 5.16 8.18
C ILE A 208 -11.27 4.84 7.81
N SER A 209 -10.31 5.40 8.55
CA SER A 209 -8.89 5.07 8.39
C SER A 209 -8.64 3.59 8.61
N THR A 210 -9.15 3.02 9.70
CA THR A 210 -9.03 1.59 9.99
C THR A 210 -9.66 0.75 8.90
N LEU A 211 -10.87 1.07 8.47
CA LEU A 211 -11.54 0.36 7.37
C LEU A 211 -10.69 0.37 6.10
N PHE A 212 -10.13 1.53 5.74
CA PHE A 212 -9.28 1.66 4.56
C PHE A 212 -8.00 0.86 4.68
N VAL A 213 -7.28 0.98 5.81
CA VAL A 213 -6.03 0.26 6.05
C VAL A 213 -6.26 -1.25 6.06
N VAL A 214 -7.25 -1.73 6.82
CA VAL A 214 -7.59 -3.16 6.90
C VAL A 214 -7.96 -3.71 5.52
N LEU A 215 -8.81 -3.01 4.77
CA LEU A 215 -9.20 -3.42 3.43
C LEU A 215 -8.00 -3.46 2.47
N SER A 216 -7.13 -2.45 2.52
CA SER A 216 -5.94 -2.37 1.69
C SER A 216 -4.96 -3.51 2.00
N GLN A 217 -4.69 -3.73 3.29
CA GLN A 217 -3.76 -4.78 3.73
C GLN A 217 -4.31 -6.19 3.45
N LEU A 218 -5.62 -6.39 3.63
CA LEU A 218 -6.25 -7.66 3.27
C LEU A 218 -6.10 -7.96 1.77
N LYS A 219 -6.33 -6.96 0.91
CA LYS A 219 -6.19 -7.12 -0.56
C LYS A 219 -4.76 -7.49 -0.96
N ILE A 220 -3.75 -6.92 -0.32
CA ILE A 220 -2.34 -7.23 -0.58
C ILE A 220 -2.01 -8.60 0.00
N ASN A 221 -2.41 -8.89 1.23
CA ASN A 221 -2.06 -10.12 1.91
C ASN A 221 -2.62 -11.39 1.25
N VAL A 222 -3.81 -11.33 0.67
CA VAL A 222 -4.34 -12.48 -0.08
C VAL A 222 -3.51 -12.77 -1.34
N THR A 223 -2.86 -11.77 -1.93
CA THR A 223 -1.95 -11.96 -3.07
C THR A 223 -0.58 -12.45 -2.63
N ASN A 224 -0.06 -11.94 -1.52
CA ASN A 224 1.24 -12.40 -0.98
C ASN A 224 1.20 -13.85 -0.47
N ALA A 225 0.03 -14.31 -0.01
CA ALA A 225 -0.15 -15.66 0.54
C ALA A 225 -0.58 -16.70 -0.50
N TYR A 226 -1.00 -16.29 -1.70
CA TYR A 226 -1.39 -17.18 -2.81
C TYR A 226 -0.18 -17.56 -3.65
#